data_94fbdbaad21027ae6afb347f1a2fad31
#
_entry.id   94fbdbaad21027ae6afb347f1a2fad31
#
_cell.length_a   1.000
_cell.length_b   1.000
_cell.length_c   1.000
_cell.angle_alpha   90.00
_cell.angle_beta   90.00
_cell.angle_gamma   90.00
#
_symmetry.space_group_name_H-M   'P 1'
#
loop_
_entity.id
_entity.type
_entity.pdbx_description
1 polymer ?
#
loop_
_entity_poly.entity_id
_entity_poly.type
_entity_poly.pdbx_seq_one_letter_code
_entity_poly.pdbx_strand_id
1 'polypeptide(L)'
;MNNSKYVFAQLTVFLDRNHFNYLVRKYGGNKYVKHFTCWNQLLAMMFGQLSNRESLRDLVVAIEAHRSKCYHLGFGKNVSKTSLARANQTRDFHIFEEFAYYLVGEARRKRATDIFKLDGNVYAFDSTTVSLCLEVFWWAKFSKYKGGIKIHTLYDLETQIPAFFHISTASVYDSKVMKEIPIESGAYYIFDRGYNNFKELYRIHCTGSFFVVRAKSNLQYKCIKWKRRLPDGILTDAEIELTFSDSRKRYPEHLRLVRFFDEEQSREFMFLSNAFELTSPQVADLYKNRWQIELFFKWLKQHLKIKRFWGTTENAVRIQIYSAICAYCLVAIIQHDMHLDRSTYEVLQILSMSLTDTTPLKDLFNKTIFKNDKERFGFNEPTLFDNFD
;
A
#
# COMPACT_ATOMS: atom_id res chain seq x y z
N MET A 1 -19.18 26.83 -9.74
CA MET A 1 -18.58 25.48 -9.90
C MET A 1 -19.24 24.82 -11.10
N ASN A 2 -18.45 24.28 -12.05
CA ASN A 2 -18.99 23.69 -13.29
C ASN A 2 -19.77 22.40 -12.97
N ASN A 3 -21.08 22.50 -12.86
CA ASN A 3 -22.01 21.39 -12.56
C ASN A 3 -22.15 20.34 -13.69
N SER A 4 -21.28 20.35 -14.70
CA SER A 4 -21.41 19.49 -15.89
C SER A 4 -20.21 18.57 -16.16
N LYS A 5 -19.22 18.50 -15.25
CA LYS A 5 -18.09 17.60 -15.44
C LYS A 5 -18.42 16.20 -14.90
N TYR A 6 -18.06 15.17 -15.66
CA TYR A 6 -18.16 13.78 -15.20
C TYR A 6 -17.33 13.55 -13.93
N VAL A 7 -17.77 12.67 -13.06
CA VAL A 7 -17.09 12.32 -11.80
C VAL A 7 -15.62 12.02 -12.03
N PHE A 8 -15.27 11.18 -13.01
CA PHE A 8 -13.87 10.89 -13.31
C PHE A 8 -13.07 12.16 -13.68
N ALA A 9 -13.64 13.06 -14.46
CA ALA A 9 -12.98 14.32 -14.79
C ALA A 9 -12.81 15.24 -13.57
N GLN A 10 -13.75 15.21 -12.62
CA GLN A 10 -13.63 15.94 -11.36
C GLN A 10 -12.49 15.35 -10.50
N LEU A 11 -12.34 14.02 -10.46
CA LEU A 11 -11.24 13.35 -9.75
C LEU A 11 -9.88 13.73 -10.33
N THR A 12 -9.75 13.83 -11.65
CA THR A 12 -8.46 14.13 -12.29
C THR A 12 -7.94 15.53 -11.99
N VAL A 13 -8.77 16.45 -11.45
CA VAL A 13 -8.34 17.79 -11.01
C VAL A 13 -7.37 17.71 -9.82
N PHE A 14 -7.45 16.64 -9.01
CA PHE A 14 -6.54 16.42 -7.89
C PHE A 14 -5.16 15.88 -8.30
N LEU A 15 -4.97 15.57 -9.59
CA LEU A 15 -3.69 15.11 -10.13
C LEU A 15 -2.88 16.30 -10.69
N ASP A 16 -1.64 16.45 -10.25
CA ASP A 16 -0.74 17.47 -10.83
C ASP A 16 -0.27 17.06 -12.23
N ARG A 17 -1.01 17.53 -13.24
CA ARG A 17 -0.68 17.30 -14.64
C ARG A 17 0.65 17.94 -15.05
N ASN A 18 1.04 19.04 -14.45
CA ASN A 18 2.29 19.72 -14.80
C ASN A 18 3.50 18.89 -14.35
N HIS A 19 3.45 18.37 -13.12
CA HIS A 19 4.47 17.45 -12.62
C HIS A 19 4.52 16.17 -13.46
N PHE A 20 3.38 15.56 -13.80
CA PHE A 20 3.36 14.39 -14.67
C PHE A 20 3.98 14.69 -16.04
N ASN A 21 3.65 15.81 -16.66
CA ASN A 21 4.21 16.22 -17.95
C ASN A 21 5.72 16.50 -17.88
N TYR A 22 6.21 16.98 -16.74
CA TYR A 22 7.66 17.10 -16.50
C TYR A 22 8.33 15.71 -16.57
N LEU A 23 7.77 14.70 -15.89
CA LEU A 23 8.28 13.32 -15.93
C LEU A 23 8.20 12.72 -17.33
N VAL A 24 7.11 12.97 -18.05
CA VAL A 24 6.97 12.54 -19.45
C VAL A 24 8.08 13.11 -20.34
N ARG A 25 8.45 14.39 -20.14
CA ARG A 25 9.59 14.99 -20.87
C ARG A 25 10.93 14.38 -20.43
N LYS A 26 11.14 14.20 -19.13
CA LYS A 26 12.34 13.59 -18.54
C LYS A 26 12.68 12.23 -19.18
N TYR A 27 11.66 11.40 -19.38
CA TYR A 27 11.80 10.04 -19.93
C TYR A 27 11.43 9.92 -21.42
N GLY A 28 11.14 11.03 -22.10
CA GLY A 28 10.79 11.01 -23.52
C GLY A 28 9.53 10.23 -23.86
N GLY A 29 8.61 10.05 -22.92
CA GLY A 29 7.47 9.14 -23.05
C GLY A 29 6.48 9.46 -24.16
N ASN A 30 6.45 10.71 -24.65
CA ASN A 30 5.62 11.15 -25.78
C ASN A 30 6.41 11.31 -27.09
N LYS A 31 7.67 10.85 -27.15
CA LYS A 31 8.46 10.91 -28.39
C LYS A 31 7.76 10.10 -29.50
N TYR A 32 7.53 10.72 -30.64
CA TYR A 32 6.81 10.16 -31.79
C TYR A 32 5.33 9.77 -31.52
N VAL A 33 4.73 10.28 -30.45
CA VAL A 33 3.33 10.02 -30.13
C VAL A 33 2.44 11.10 -30.78
N LYS A 34 1.49 10.67 -31.65
CA LYS A 34 0.57 11.60 -32.35
C LYS A 34 -0.70 11.90 -31.54
N HIS A 35 -1.30 10.91 -30.91
CA HIS A 35 -2.63 11.05 -30.30
C HIS A 35 -2.74 10.49 -28.89
N PHE A 36 -2.26 9.27 -28.64
CA PHE A 36 -2.40 8.61 -27.34
C PHE A 36 -1.21 8.94 -26.44
N THR A 37 -1.27 10.05 -25.71
CA THR A 37 -0.20 10.54 -24.83
C THR A 37 -0.02 9.67 -23.56
N CYS A 38 1.09 9.86 -22.83
CA CYS A 38 1.28 9.22 -21.52
C CYS A 38 0.20 9.63 -20.51
N TRP A 39 -0.28 10.88 -20.58
CA TRP A 39 -1.40 11.33 -19.76
C TRP A 39 -2.67 10.55 -20.04
N ASN A 40 -3.03 10.38 -21.33
CA ASN A 40 -4.18 9.55 -21.69
C ASN A 40 -4.02 8.10 -21.21
N GLN A 41 -2.79 7.55 -21.27
CA GLN A 41 -2.51 6.22 -20.75
C GLN A 41 -2.70 6.16 -19.24
N LEU A 42 -2.16 7.09 -18.46
CA LEU A 42 -2.36 7.16 -17.01
C LEU A 42 -3.84 7.20 -16.67
N LEU A 43 -4.60 8.11 -17.32
CA LEU A 43 -6.03 8.24 -17.08
C LEU A 43 -6.79 6.96 -17.43
N ALA A 44 -6.48 6.32 -18.57
CA ALA A 44 -7.12 5.07 -18.95
C ALA A 44 -6.82 3.94 -17.93
N MET A 45 -5.56 3.83 -17.48
CA MET A 45 -5.15 2.85 -16.46
C MET A 45 -5.86 3.11 -15.13
N MET A 46 -5.89 4.36 -14.66
CA MET A 46 -6.58 4.74 -13.41
C MET A 46 -8.10 4.53 -13.51
N PHE A 47 -8.72 4.89 -14.63
CA PHE A 47 -10.13 4.61 -14.87
C PHE A 47 -10.43 3.11 -14.76
N GLY A 48 -9.59 2.26 -15.35
CA GLY A 48 -9.72 0.82 -15.26
C GLY A 48 -9.61 0.30 -13.82
N GLN A 49 -8.69 0.85 -13.02
CA GLN A 49 -8.57 0.51 -11.60
C GLN A 49 -9.81 0.93 -10.81
N LEU A 50 -10.22 2.19 -10.94
CA LEU A 50 -11.35 2.77 -10.20
C LEU A 50 -12.70 2.17 -10.61
N SER A 51 -12.89 1.79 -11.89
CA SER A 51 -14.10 1.13 -12.40
C SER A 51 -14.06 -0.40 -12.32
N ASN A 52 -13.07 -0.96 -11.62
CA ASN A 52 -12.95 -2.38 -11.34
C ASN A 52 -12.88 -3.29 -12.59
N ARG A 53 -12.19 -2.84 -13.68
CA ARG A 53 -12.08 -3.60 -14.94
C ARG A 53 -11.12 -4.80 -14.79
N GLU A 54 -11.48 -5.93 -15.39
CA GLU A 54 -10.70 -7.17 -15.23
C GLU A 54 -9.64 -7.39 -16.30
N SER A 55 -9.76 -6.73 -17.45
CA SER A 55 -8.83 -6.88 -18.58
C SER A 55 -8.73 -5.61 -19.42
N LEU A 56 -7.66 -5.51 -20.24
CA LEU A 56 -7.56 -4.45 -21.24
C LEU A 56 -8.75 -4.43 -22.22
N ARG A 57 -9.31 -5.59 -22.56
CA ARG A 57 -10.49 -5.66 -23.44
C ARG A 57 -11.70 -5.06 -22.74
N ASP A 58 -11.95 -5.46 -21.50
CA ASP A 58 -13.04 -4.94 -20.69
C ASP A 58 -12.91 -3.42 -20.47
N LEU A 59 -11.70 -2.94 -20.16
CA LEU A 59 -11.41 -1.51 -20.04
C LEU A 59 -11.74 -0.74 -21.31
N VAL A 60 -11.28 -1.24 -22.47
CA VAL A 60 -11.52 -0.55 -23.75
C VAL A 60 -13.00 -0.55 -24.11
N VAL A 61 -13.71 -1.68 -23.92
CA VAL A 61 -15.17 -1.77 -24.13
C VAL A 61 -15.91 -0.76 -23.24
N ALA A 62 -15.51 -0.66 -21.97
CA ALA A 62 -16.12 0.33 -21.06
C ALA A 62 -15.87 1.78 -21.50
N ILE A 63 -14.67 2.09 -22.00
CA ILE A 63 -14.37 3.43 -22.58
C ILE A 63 -15.15 3.65 -23.89
N GLU A 64 -15.25 2.64 -24.74
CA GLU A 64 -16.00 2.73 -26.01
C GLU A 64 -17.49 2.92 -25.79
N ALA A 65 -18.09 2.28 -24.79
CA ALA A 65 -19.49 2.51 -24.40
C ALA A 65 -19.76 4.01 -24.06
N HIS A 66 -18.73 4.72 -23.68
CA HIS A 66 -18.79 6.16 -23.37
C HIS A 66 -18.05 7.01 -24.42
N ARG A 67 -17.96 6.57 -25.68
CA ARG A 67 -17.17 7.23 -26.74
C ARG A 67 -17.50 8.71 -26.92
N SER A 68 -18.77 9.09 -26.88
CA SER A 68 -19.19 10.50 -26.95
C SER A 68 -18.72 11.34 -25.76
N LYS A 69 -18.41 10.70 -24.63
CA LYS A 69 -17.97 11.33 -23.39
C LYS A 69 -16.43 11.36 -23.24
N CYS A 70 -15.67 10.65 -24.08
CA CYS A 70 -14.22 10.47 -23.93
C CYS A 70 -13.46 11.79 -23.80
N TYR A 71 -13.81 12.80 -24.57
CA TYR A 71 -13.20 14.12 -24.48
C TYR A 71 -13.42 14.77 -23.12
N HIS A 72 -14.63 14.72 -22.62
CA HIS A 72 -15.03 15.31 -21.32
C HIS A 72 -14.51 14.49 -20.12
N LEU A 73 -14.26 13.19 -20.32
CA LEU A 73 -13.60 12.34 -19.32
C LEU A 73 -12.06 12.54 -19.27
N GLY A 74 -11.51 13.32 -20.18
CA GLY A 74 -10.07 13.60 -20.22
C GLY A 74 -9.24 12.64 -21.06
N PHE A 75 -9.84 11.62 -21.69
CA PHE A 75 -9.11 10.67 -22.56
C PHE A 75 -8.71 11.25 -23.92
N GLY A 76 -9.23 12.42 -24.29
CA GLY A 76 -9.06 13.00 -25.61
C GLY A 76 -9.89 12.24 -26.65
N LYS A 77 -9.21 11.69 -27.68
CA LYS A 77 -9.81 10.81 -28.69
C LYS A 77 -9.95 9.38 -28.14
N ASN A 78 -10.56 8.51 -28.92
CA ASN A 78 -10.79 7.11 -28.57
C ASN A 78 -9.52 6.35 -28.15
N VAL A 79 -9.65 5.45 -27.18
CA VAL A 79 -8.58 4.57 -26.67
C VAL A 79 -8.73 3.20 -27.31
N SER A 80 -7.82 2.81 -28.23
CA SER A 80 -7.83 1.44 -28.77
C SER A 80 -7.03 0.47 -27.90
N LYS A 81 -7.47 -0.78 -27.87
CA LYS A 81 -6.76 -1.87 -27.14
C LYS A 81 -5.30 -1.99 -27.58
N THR A 82 -5.03 -1.93 -28.89
CA THR A 82 -3.68 -2.05 -29.44
C THR A 82 -2.78 -0.87 -29.00
N SER A 83 -3.30 0.36 -29.03
CA SER A 83 -2.55 1.53 -28.59
C SER A 83 -2.22 1.49 -27.11
N LEU A 84 -3.18 1.08 -26.27
CA LEU A 84 -2.98 0.97 -24.82
C LEU A 84 -2.02 -0.18 -24.48
N ALA A 85 -2.17 -1.35 -25.11
CA ALA A 85 -1.28 -2.49 -24.93
C ALA A 85 0.17 -2.14 -25.32
N ARG A 86 0.37 -1.52 -26.51
CA ARG A 86 1.68 -1.09 -26.97
C ARG A 86 2.29 -0.03 -26.05
N ALA A 87 1.50 0.94 -25.60
CA ALA A 87 1.97 1.95 -24.65
C ALA A 87 2.46 1.32 -23.34
N ASN A 88 1.73 0.35 -22.80
CA ASN A 88 2.13 -0.39 -21.59
C ASN A 88 3.41 -1.22 -21.79
N GLN A 89 3.69 -1.69 -23.03
CA GLN A 89 4.90 -2.45 -23.32
C GLN A 89 6.13 -1.57 -23.51
N THR A 90 5.99 -0.39 -24.13
CA THR A 90 7.12 0.35 -24.69
C THR A 90 7.44 1.66 -23.98
N ARG A 91 6.51 2.26 -23.25
CA ARG A 91 6.76 3.49 -22.51
C ARG A 91 7.49 3.20 -21.21
N ASP A 92 8.42 4.05 -20.85
CA ASP A 92 9.21 3.89 -19.64
C ASP A 92 8.32 3.90 -18.38
N PHE A 93 8.37 2.83 -17.60
CA PHE A 93 7.57 2.71 -16.37
C PHE A 93 7.97 3.71 -15.29
N HIS A 94 9.20 4.25 -15.32
CA HIS A 94 9.66 5.24 -14.35
C HIS A 94 8.82 6.53 -14.37
N ILE A 95 8.17 6.85 -15.48
CA ILE A 95 7.21 7.96 -15.55
C ILE A 95 6.08 7.75 -14.52
N PHE A 96 5.56 6.53 -14.45
CA PHE A 96 4.45 6.16 -13.56
C PHE A 96 4.95 5.92 -12.13
N GLU A 97 6.14 5.37 -11.98
CA GLU A 97 6.79 5.16 -10.70
C GLU A 97 7.05 6.48 -9.96
N GLU A 98 7.77 7.41 -10.60
CA GLU A 98 8.07 8.71 -9.98
C GLU A 98 6.79 9.51 -9.71
N PHE A 99 5.79 9.41 -10.58
CA PHE A 99 4.51 10.07 -10.34
C PHE A 99 3.74 9.41 -9.17
N ALA A 100 3.81 8.10 -9.03
CA ALA A 100 3.24 7.42 -7.86
C ALA A 100 3.91 7.87 -6.57
N TYR A 101 5.23 7.99 -6.54
CA TYR A 101 5.96 8.53 -5.37
C TYR A 101 5.62 9.98 -5.09
N TYR A 102 5.43 10.80 -6.11
CA TYR A 102 4.95 12.18 -5.94
C TYR A 102 3.57 12.20 -5.24
N LEU A 103 2.62 11.41 -5.72
CA LEU A 103 1.29 11.31 -5.10
C LEU A 103 1.31 10.71 -3.70
N VAL A 104 2.21 9.77 -3.43
CA VAL A 104 2.47 9.25 -2.07
C VAL A 104 2.89 10.39 -1.14
N GLY A 105 3.84 11.23 -1.56
CA GLY A 105 4.28 12.39 -0.78
C GLY A 105 3.14 13.38 -0.50
N GLU A 106 2.29 13.64 -1.51
CA GLU A 106 1.10 14.51 -1.35
C GLU A 106 0.10 13.91 -0.34
N ALA A 107 -0.22 12.61 -0.48
CA ALA A 107 -1.18 11.93 0.38
C ALA A 107 -0.68 11.86 1.84
N ARG A 108 0.61 11.57 2.06
CA ARG A 108 1.22 11.54 3.39
C ARG A 108 1.17 12.91 4.06
N ARG A 109 1.55 13.98 3.37
CA ARG A 109 1.49 15.35 3.92
C ARG A 109 0.10 15.74 4.37
N LYS A 110 -0.94 15.29 3.67
CA LYS A 110 -2.34 15.60 3.99
C LYS A 110 -2.87 14.76 5.16
N ARG A 111 -2.40 13.53 5.32
CA ARG A 111 -2.87 12.58 6.35
C ARG A 111 -1.97 12.50 7.58
N ALA A 112 -1.04 13.42 7.76
CA ALA A 112 -0.17 13.43 8.93
C ALA A 112 -1.01 13.41 10.23
N THR A 113 -0.72 12.44 11.10
CA THR A 113 -1.34 12.24 12.42
C THR A 113 -0.24 11.94 13.43
N ASP A 114 -0.58 11.88 14.69
CA ASP A 114 0.34 11.54 15.80
C ASP A 114 -0.30 10.49 16.70
N ILE A 115 -0.60 9.32 16.11
CA ILE A 115 -1.29 8.21 16.78
C ILE A 115 -0.42 7.64 17.89
N PHE A 116 0.88 7.43 17.61
CA PHE A 116 1.80 6.78 18.53
C PHE A 116 2.47 7.74 19.52
N LYS A 117 2.34 9.06 19.33
CA LYS A 117 2.97 10.10 20.15
C LYS A 117 4.48 9.87 20.31
N LEU A 118 5.15 9.61 19.20
CA LEU A 118 6.59 9.39 19.10
C LEU A 118 7.24 10.50 18.26
N ASP A 119 8.49 10.83 18.61
CA ASP A 119 9.25 11.86 17.88
C ASP A 119 9.81 11.34 16.54
N GLY A 120 9.05 10.54 15.81
CA GLY A 120 9.48 9.97 14.53
C GLY A 120 8.41 9.16 13.84
N ASN A 121 8.52 9.05 12.53
CA ASN A 121 7.58 8.27 11.73
C ASN A 121 7.64 6.77 12.09
N VAL A 122 6.51 6.10 12.04
CA VAL A 122 6.37 4.68 12.35
C VAL A 122 6.03 3.89 11.09
N TYR A 123 6.93 3.01 10.69
CA TYR A 123 6.81 2.24 9.46
C TYR A 123 6.69 0.74 9.72
N ALA A 124 5.74 0.05 9.08
CA ALA A 124 5.75 -1.39 8.93
C ALA A 124 6.36 -1.76 7.57
N PHE A 125 7.23 -2.78 7.55
CA PHE A 125 7.77 -3.31 6.31
C PHE A 125 7.35 -4.76 6.14
N ASP A 126 6.75 -5.06 4.99
CA ASP A 126 6.35 -6.42 4.64
C ASP A 126 6.26 -6.59 3.11
N SER A 127 6.02 -7.80 2.65
CA SER A 127 5.85 -8.11 1.24
C SER A 127 4.58 -8.89 0.96
N THR A 128 4.06 -8.69 -0.25
CA THR A 128 2.96 -9.52 -0.74
C THR A 128 3.32 -10.14 -2.07
N THR A 129 3.00 -11.45 -2.23
CA THR A 129 3.25 -12.18 -3.47
C THR A 129 2.01 -12.17 -4.35
N VAL A 130 2.22 -11.93 -5.64
CA VAL A 130 1.22 -12.12 -6.71
C VAL A 130 1.69 -13.27 -7.57
N SER A 131 0.94 -14.37 -7.56
CA SER A 131 1.23 -15.56 -8.38
C SER A 131 0.91 -15.28 -9.84
N LEU A 132 1.77 -15.72 -10.75
CA LEU A 132 1.67 -15.52 -12.18
C LEU A 132 1.79 -16.85 -12.92
N CYS A 133 1.08 -16.99 -14.05
CA CYS A 133 1.28 -18.12 -14.95
C CYS A 133 2.64 -18.00 -15.65
N LEU A 134 3.54 -18.96 -15.42
CA LEU A 134 4.91 -18.89 -15.92
C LEU A 134 4.99 -18.93 -17.45
N GLU A 135 4.07 -19.62 -18.13
CA GLU A 135 4.02 -19.66 -19.59
C GLU A 135 3.81 -18.29 -20.22
N VAL A 136 3.07 -17.43 -19.53
CA VAL A 136 2.75 -16.07 -19.99
C VAL A 136 3.76 -15.03 -19.46
N PHE A 137 4.24 -15.21 -18.22
CA PHE A 137 5.14 -14.29 -17.52
C PHE A 137 6.52 -14.95 -17.28
N TRP A 138 7.15 -15.42 -18.33
CA TRP A 138 8.43 -16.17 -18.30
C TRP A 138 9.56 -15.46 -17.54
N TRP A 139 9.57 -14.13 -17.54
CA TRP A 139 10.53 -13.29 -16.80
C TRP A 139 10.35 -13.34 -15.29
N ALA A 140 9.15 -13.66 -14.80
CA ALA A 140 8.80 -13.70 -13.36
C ALA A 140 9.01 -15.08 -12.73
N LYS A 141 9.89 -15.92 -13.29
CA LYS A 141 10.18 -17.26 -12.81
C LYS A 141 10.73 -17.23 -11.38
N PHE A 142 10.16 -18.06 -10.50
CA PHE A 142 10.66 -18.19 -9.15
C PHE A 142 10.91 -19.66 -8.72
N SER A 143 10.27 -20.64 -9.38
CA SER A 143 10.60 -22.06 -9.26
C SER A 143 10.44 -22.75 -10.62
N LYS A 144 10.70 -24.08 -10.69
CA LYS A 144 10.63 -24.84 -11.95
C LYS A 144 9.27 -24.67 -12.67
N TYR A 145 8.18 -24.56 -11.88
CA TYR A 145 6.80 -24.53 -12.40
C TYR A 145 5.97 -23.33 -11.95
N LYS A 146 6.57 -22.36 -11.23
CA LYS A 146 5.81 -21.24 -10.66
C LYS A 146 6.46 -19.92 -11.04
N GLY A 147 5.62 -18.98 -11.49
CA GLY A 147 5.95 -17.57 -11.67
C GLY A 147 5.31 -16.71 -10.59
N GLY A 148 5.91 -15.58 -10.29
CA GLY A 148 5.35 -14.62 -9.35
C GLY A 148 6.24 -13.41 -9.17
N ILE A 149 5.61 -12.34 -8.73
CA ILE A 149 6.29 -11.12 -8.27
C ILE A 149 5.99 -10.88 -6.80
N LYS A 150 6.88 -10.18 -6.14
CA LYS A 150 6.67 -9.62 -4.80
C LYS A 150 6.62 -8.11 -4.86
N ILE A 151 5.70 -7.54 -4.13
CA ILE A 151 5.63 -6.11 -3.87
C ILE A 151 6.01 -5.93 -2.40
N HIS A 152 7.24 -5.47 -2.18
CA HIS A 152 7.74 -5.11 -0.86
C HIS A 152 7.34 -3.68 -0.59
N THR A 153 6.78 -3.43 0.57
CA THR A 153 6.19 -2.13 0.91
C THR A 153 6.68 -1.66 2.27
N LEU A 154 7.13 -0.43 2.34
CA LEU A 154 7.27 0.30 3.58
C LEU A 154 5.99 1.11 3.78
N TYR A 155 5.21 0.77 4.79
CA TYR A 155 3.89 1.33 5.05
C TYR A 155 3.95 2.24 6.28
N ASP A 156 3.58 3.48 6.11
CA ASP A 156 3.50 4.46 7.19
C ASP A 156 2.22 4.19 7.99
N LEU A 157 2.40 3.82 9.26
CA LEU A 157 1.29 3.45 10.15
C LEU A 157 0.51 4.67 10.64
N GLU A 158 1.13 5.86 10.65
CA GLU A 158 0.48 7.11 11.03
C GLU A 158 -0.48 7.58 9.94
N THR A 159 0.03 7.75 8.73
CA THR A 159 -0.74 8.27 7.61
C THR A 159 -1.59 7.22 6.92
N GLN A 160 -1.31 5.94 7.17
CA GLN A 160 -1.89 4.79 6.46
C GLN A 160 -1.67 4.87 4.93
N ILE A 161 -0.52 5.41 4.54
CA ILE A 161 -0.08 5.53 3.15
C ILE A 161 1.24 4.76 2.97
N PRO A 162 1.39 3.96 1.92
CA PRO A 162 2.68 3.34 1.63
C PRO A 162 3.73 4.41 1.31
N ALA A 163 4.88 4.33 1.96
CA ALA A 163 5.98 5.30 1.80
C ALA A 163 6.99 4.86 0.73
N PHE A 164 7.15 3.54 0.54
CA PHE A 164 8.11 2.98 -0.42
C PHE A 164 7.61 1.64 -0.96
N PHE A 165 7.93 1.37 -2.22
CA PHE A 165 7.65 0.11 -2.91
C PHE A 165 8.89 -0.41 -3.62
N HIS A 166 9.12 -1.71 -3.52
CA HIS A 166 10.11 -2.40 -4.32
C HIS A 166 9.48 -3.63 -4.98
N ILE A 167 9.51 -3.70 -6.31
CA ILE A 167 8.93 -4.81 -7.07
C ILE A 167 10.06 -5.74 -7.48
N SER A 168 9.99 -7.00 -7.05
CA SER A 168 10.95 -8.04 -7.39
C SER A 168 10.25 -9.30 -7.91
N THR A 169 11.02 -10.22 -8.50
CA THR A 169 10.52 -11.58 -8.72
C THR A 169 10.32 -12.31 -7.39
N ALA A 170 9.38 -13.25 -7.33
CA ALA A 170 9.10 -13.98 -6.09
C ALA A 170 10.26 -14.87 -5.61
N SER A 171 11.32 -15.04 -6.41
CA SER A 171 12.57 -15.72 -6.03
C SER A 171 13.43 -14.94 -5.04
N VAL A 172 13.24 -13.63 -4.93
CA VAL A 172 14.01 -12.79 -4.01
C VAL A 172 13.51 -12.99 -2.59
N TYR A 173 14.42 -13.33 -1.68
CA TYR A 173 14.10 -13.45 -0.25
C TYR A 173 13.80 -12.07 0.34
N ASP A 174 12.77 -12.00 1.19
CA ASP A 174 12.27 -10.76 1.77
C ASP A 174 13.36 -10.00 2.54
N SER A 175 14.17 -10.70 3.33
CA SER A 175 15.27 -10.10 4.09
C SER A 175 16.37 -9.47 3.23
N LYS A 176 16.51 -9.88 1.95
CA LYS A 176 17.49 -9.27 1.02
C LYS A 176 17.04 -7.89 0.54
N VAL A 177 15.73 -7.62 0.54
CA VAL A 177 15.18 -6.33 0.10
C VAL A 177 15.27 -5.26 1.19
N MET A 178 15.53 -5.63 2.45
CA MET A 178 15.74 -4.65 3.51
C MET A 178 16.82 -3.60 3.18
N LYS A 179 17.84 -3.96 2.40
CA LYS A 179 18.91 -3.04 1.96
C LYS A 179 18.39 -1.90 1.07
N GLU A 180 17.25 -2.10 0.38
CA GLU A 180 16.64 -1.10 -0.50
C GLU A 180 15.74 -0.10 0.27
N ILE A 181 15.46 -0.36 1.55
CA ILE A 181 14.61 0.51 2.37
C ILE A 181 15.35 1.85 2.55
N PRO A 182 14.73 2.98 2.18
CA PRO A 182 15.25 4.30 2.54
C PRO A 182 15.10 4.48 4.06
N ILE A 183 16.23 4.57 4.77
CA ILE A 183 16.22 4.76 6.22
C ILE A 183 16.20 6.25 6.54
N GLU A 184 15.22 6.65 7.35
CA GLU A 184 15.01 7.98 7.86
C GLU A 184 15.46 8.02 9.34
N SER A 185 16.37 8.92 9.69
CA SER A 185 16.86 9.06 11.07
C SER A 185 15.73 9.38 12.04
N GLY A 186 15.74 8.78 13.21
CA GLY A 186 14.70 8.93 14.24
C GLY A 186 13.43 8.11 14.01
N ALA A 187 13.25 7.48 12.84
CA ALA A 187 12.05 6.70 12.55
C ALA A 187 12.10 5.29 13.18
N TYR A 188 10.92 4.69 13.37
CA TYR A 188 10.70 3.35 13.91
C TYR A 188 10.29 2.39 12.79
N TYR A 189 10.98 1.25 12.69
CA TYR A 189 10.75 0.24 11.65
C TYR A 189 10.27 -1.08 12.26
N ILE A 190 9.09 -1.53 11.87
CA ILE A 190 8.43 -2.73 12.42
C ILE A 190 8.52 -3.87 11.40
N PHE A 191 9.04 -5.02 11.84
CA PHE A 191 9.29 -6.17 10.98
C PHE A 191 8.71 -7.45 11.54
N ASP A 192 8.26 -8.36 10.67
CA ASP A 192 7.98 -9.74 11.08
C ASP A 192 9.27 -10.57 11.22
N ARG A 193 9.11 -11.75 11.76
CA ARG A 193 10.15 -12.78 12.00
C ARG A 193 11.01 -13.09 10.78
N GLY A 194 10.48 -13.00 9.56
CA GLY A 194 11.20 -13.22 8.31
C GLY A 194 12.35 -12.22 8.06
N TYR A 195 12.32 -11.09 8.72
CA TYR A 195 13.27 -9.98 8.54
C TYR A 195 14.39 -9.92 9.59
N ASN A 196 14.65 -11.00 10.34
CA ASN A 196 15.78 -11.08 11.28
C ASN A 196 17.13 -11.13 10.53
N ASN A 197 17.51 -10.01 9.92
CA ASN A 197 18.80 -9.80 9.26
C ASN A 197 19.62 -8.80 10.09
N PHE A 198 20.48 -9.31 10.97
CA PHE A 198 21.24 -8.49 11.92
C PHE A 198 22.11 -7.42 11.25
N LYS A 199 22.63 -7.67 10.04
CA LYS A 199 23.38 -6.65 9.28
C LYS A 199 22.50 -5.44 8.92
N GLU A 200 21.30 -5.70 8.44
CA GLU A 200 20.37 -4.62 8.06
C GLU A 200 19.75 -3.94 9.29
N LEU A 201 19.47 -4.69 10.36
CA LEU A 201 19.04 -4.12 11.64
C LEU A 201 20.13 -3.21 12.22
N TYR A 202 21.40 -3.58 12.08
CA TYR A 202 22.52 -2.75 12.52
C TYR A 202 22.66 -1.49 11.65
N ARG A 203 22.40 -1.57 10.34
CA ARG A 203 22.35 -0.40 9.45
C ARG A 203 21.28 0.59 9.90
N ILE A 204 20.09 0.12 10.31
CA ILE A 204 19.03 0.96 10.87
C ILE A 204 19.52 1.63 12.15
N HIS A 205 20.13 0.88 13.06
CA HIS A 205 20.69 1.40 14.30
C HIS A 205 21.72 2.51 14.03
N CYS A 206 22.69 2.26 13.16
CA CYS A 206 23.76 3.20 12.82
C CYS A 206 23.27 4.52 12.19
N THR A 207 22.06 4.52 11.60
CA THR A 207 21.42 5.74 11.08
C THR A 207 20.67 6.54 12.16
N GLY A 208 20.75 6.12 13.42
CA GLY A 208 20.00 6.78 14.52
C GLY A 208 18.50 6.48 14.45
N SER A 209 18.12 5.34 13.88
CA SER A 209 16.73 4.89 13.75
C SER A 209 16.48 3.68 14.63
N PHE A 210 15.22 3.39 14.87
CA PHE A 210 14.77 2.34 15.76
C PHE A 210 14.09 1.22 15.01
N PHE A 211 14.09 0.01 15.59
CA PHE A 211 13.33 -1.09 15.05
C PHE A 211 12.66 -1.94 16.14
N VAL A 212 11.56 -2.58 15.76
CA VAL A 212 10.94 -3.67 16.50
C VAL A 212 10.78 -4.84 15.54
N VAL A 213 11.45 -5.96 15.82
CA VAL A 213 11.34 -7.16 15.00
C VAL A 213 10.94 -8.35 15.85
N ARG A 214 10.00 -9.17 15.35
CA ARG A 214 9.65 -10.41 16.01
C ARG A 214 10.83 -11.38 15.95
N ALA A 215 11.32 -11.84 17.10
CA ALA A 215 12.45 -12.73 17.21
C ALA A 215 12.15 -14.14 16.67
N LYS A 216 13.18 -14.83 16.20
CA LYS A 216 13.12 -16.27 15.89
C LYS A 216 13.21 -17.08 17.17
N SER A 217 12.56 -18.25 17.21
CA SER A 217 12.58 -19.16 18.38
C SER A 217 13.97 -19.72 18.71
N ASN A 218 14.86 -19.77 17.72
CA ASN A 218 16.23 -20.26 17.86
C ASN A 218 17.26 -19.14 18.12
N LEU A 219 16.81 -17.97 18.59
CA LEU A 219 17.70 -16.87 18.94
C LEU A 219 18.63 -17.29 20.09
N GLN A 220 19.95 -17.09 19.91
CA GLN A 220 20.96 -17.33 20.93
C GLN A 220 21.44 -16.02 21.51
N TYR A 221 21.21 -15.84 22.81
CA TYR A 221 21.54 -14.60 23.51
C TYR A 221 21.93 -14.87 24.97
N LYS A 222 22.61 -13.91 25.56
CA LYS A 222 22.88 -13.82 27.00
C LYS A 222 22.13 -12.60 27.54
N CYS A 223 21.42 -12.79 28.65
CA CYS A 223 20.79 -11.68 29.35
C CYS A 223 21.87 -10.92 30.15
N ILE A 224 21.94 -9.63 29.99
CA ILE A 224 22.84 -8.71 30.67
C ILE A 224 22.14 -8.08 31.86
N LYS A 225 20.90 -7.58 31.64
CA LYS A 225 20.11 -6.91 32.67
C LYS A 225 18.63 -7.14 32.37
N TRP A 226 17.81 -7.27 33.41
CA TRP A 226 16.34 -7.38 33.26
C TRP A 226 15.63 -6.42 34.22
N LYS A 227 14.42 -6.03 33.84
CA LYS A 227 13.52 -5.23 34.67
C LYS A 227 12.76 -6.15 35.63
N ARG A 228 12.73 -5.78 36.91
CA ARG A 228 12.06 -6.56 37.97
C ARG A 228 10.56 -6.32 38.04
N ARG A 229 10.12 -5.08 37.73
CA ARG A 229 8.69 -4.70 37.73
C ARG A 229 8.23 -4.59 36.30
N LEU A 230 7.32 -5.44 35.90
CA LEU A 230 6.80 -5.55 34.53
C LEU A 230 5.32 -5.10 34.53
N PRO A 231 4.89 -4.36 33.50
CA PRO A 231 3.47 -4.07 33.25
C PRO A 231 2.70 -5.37 32.94
N ASP A 232 1.36 -5.30 33.04
CA ASP A 232 0.48 -6.40 32.69
C ASP A 232 0.70 -6.88 31.25
N GLY A 233 0.62 -8.19 31.04
CA GLY A 233 0.87 -8.82 29.74
C GLY A 233 2.36 -8.92 29.36
N ILE A 234 3.28 -8.22 30.03
CA ILE A 234 4.72 -8.32 29.76
C ILE A 234 5.35 -9.42 30.61
N LEU A 235 5.91 -10.41 29.94
CA LEU A 235 6.57 -11.57 30.59
C LEU A 235 8.06 -11.33 30.85
N THR A 236 8.72 -10.54 30.01
CA THR A 236 10.14 -10.22 30.11
C THR A 236 10.43 -8.88 29.46
N ASP A 237 11.30 -8.08 30.06
CA ASP A 237 11.93 -6.89 29.49
C ASP A 237 13.40 -6.90 29.91
N ALA A 238 14.29 -7.22 28.99
CA ALA A 238 15.69 -7.44 29.28
C ALA A 238 16.61 -6.81 28.23
N GLU A 239 17.76 -6.39 28.68
CA GLU A 239 18.92 -6.06 27.85
C GLU A 239 19.70 -7.34 27.59
N ILE A 240 20.01 -7.62 26.33
CA ILE A 240 20.67 -8.84 25.89
C ILE A 240 21.86 -8.58 24.98
N GLU A 241 22.77 -9.52 24.94
CA GLU A 241 23.88 -9.62 23.99
C GLU A 241 23.71 -10.89 23.14
N LEU A 242 23.91 -10.76 21.82
CA LEU A 242 23.89 -11.92 20.92
C LEU A 242 25.12 -12.81 21.16
N THR A 243 24.92 -14.13 21.32
CA THR A 243 26.01 -15.07 21.60
C THR A 243 26.48 -15.84 20.38
N PHE A 244 25.61 -16.03 19.36
CA PHE A 244 26.03 -16.67 18.12
C PHE A 244 27.01 -15.80 17.34
N SER A 245 28.21 -16.33 17.09
CA SER A 245 29.36 -15.57 16.55
C SER A 245 29.04 -14.74 15.31
N ASP A 246 28.31 -15.30 14.33
CA ASP A 246 27.95 -14.58 13.08
C ASP A 246 26.94 -13.44 13.36
N SER A 247 25.96 -13.68 14.22
CA SER A 247 24.97 -12.67 14.61
C SER A 247 25.62 -11.51 15.38
N ARG A 248 26.50 -11.84 16.33
CA ARG A 248 27.25 -10.84 17.12
C ARG A 248 28.19 -9.98 16.24
N LYS A 249 28.86 -10.58 15.25
CA LYS A 249 29.68 -9.82 14.30
C LYS A 249 28.86 -8.85 13.47
N ARG A 250 27.62 -9.21 13.12
CA ARG A 250 26.72 -8.38 12.30
C ARG A 250 25.98 -7.32 13.10
N TYR A 251 25.76 -7.56 14.39
CA TYR A 251 25.14 -6.63 15.33
C TYR A 251 25.89 -6.70 16.66
N PRO A 252 26.94 -5.88 16.86
CA PRO A 252 27.83 -5.95 18.03
C PRO A 252 27.25 -5.32 19.28
N GLU A 253 26.23 -4.47 19.15
CA GLU A 253 25.64 -3.73 20.24
C GLU A 253 24.61 -4.55 21.01
N HIS A 254 24.26 -4.08 22.21
CA HIS A 254 23.20 -4.67 23.00
C HIS A 254 21.84 -4.46 22.34
N LEU A 255 20.94 -5.38 22.56
CA LEU A 255 19.55 -5.36 22.14
C LEU A 255 18.64 -5.44 23.35
N ARG A 256 17.44 -4.91 23.20
CA ARG A 256 16.35 -5.10 24.13
C ARG A 256 15.50 -6.26 23.67
N LEU A 257 15.15 -7.14 24.58
CA LEU A 257 14.25 -8.27 24.37
C LEU A 257 13.01 -8.09 25.22
N VAL A 258 11.84 -8.01 24.57
CA VAL A 258 10.55 -7.92 25.23
C VAL A 258 9.73 -9.16 24.89
N ARG A 259 9.23 -9.87 25.92
CA ARG A 259 8.27 -10.97 25.76
C ARG A 259 6.92 -10.48 26.23
N PHE A 260 5.92 -10.66 25.39
CA PHE A 260 4.55 -10.21 25.58
C PHE A 260 3.59 -11.36 25.37
N PHE A 261 2.62 -11.51 26.26
CA PHE A 261 1.51 -12.46 26.12
C PHE A 261 0.28 -11.72 25.61
N ASP A 262 -0.18 -12.11 24.43
CA ASP A 262 -1.41 -11.59 23.84
C ASP A 262 -2.58 -12.48 24.28
N GLU A 263 -3.45 -11.94 25.12
CA GLU A 263 -4.62 -12.66 25.67
C GLU A 263 -5.65 -12.96 24.57
N GLU A 264 -5.84 -12.04 23.61
CA GLU A 264 -6.81 -12.21 22.51
C GLU A 264 -6.44 -13.40 21.62
N GLN A 265 -5.13 -13.58 21.35
CA GLN A 265 -4.61 -14.67 20.52
C GLN A 265 -4.15 -15.87 21.35
N SER A 266 -4.22 -15.81 22.68
CA SER A 266 -3.67 -16.81 23.61
C SER A 266 -2.24 -17.23 23.24
N ARG A 267 -1.39 -16.24 22.91
CA ARG A 267 -0.07 -16.49 22.32
C ARG A 267 1.00 -15.57 22.87
N GLU A 268 2.21 -16.12 22.99
CA GLU A 268 3.39 -15.37 23.33
C GLU A 268 4.13 -14.84 22.10
N PHE A 269 4.57 -13.60 22.20
CA PHE A 269 5.43 -12.93 21.23
C PHE A 269 6.76 -12.53 21.89
N MET A 270 7.84 -12.64 21.15
CA MET A 270 9.16 -12.20 21.55
C MET A 270 9.69 -11.19 20.53
N PHE A 271 10.02 -10.00 21.00
CA PHE A 271 10.47 -8.88 20.19
C PHE A 271 11.91 -8.51 20.51
N LEU A 272 12.70 -8.19 19.47
CA LEU A 272 13.99 -7.54 19.59
C LEU A 272 13.84 -6.07 19.17
N SER A 273 14.51 -5.17 19.87
CA SER A 273 14.52 -3.75 19.57
C SER A 273 15.84 -3.12 19.99
N ASN A 274 16.18 -1.98 19.38
CA ASN A 274 17.20 -1.07 19.86
C ASN A 274 16.60 0.19 20.52
N ALA A 275 15.27 0.29 20.64
CA ALA A 275 14.54 1.38 21.25
C ALA A 275 14.42 1.14 22.78
N PHE A 276 15.43 1.59 23.54
CA PHE A 276 15.46 1.44 24.98
C PHE A 276 14.59 2.45 25.71
N GLU A 277 14.29 3.60 25.08
CA GLU A 277 13.46 4.68 25.59
C GLU A 277 11.96 4.33 25.63
N LEU A 278 11.50 3.43 24.77
CA LEU A 278 10.11 3.00 24.76
C LEU A 278 9.74 2.21 26.01
N THR A 279 8.50 2.28 26.46
CA THR A 279 7.97 1.32 27.43
C THR A 279 7.74 -0.04 26.78
N SER A 280 7.70 -1.12 27.59
CA SER A 280 7.47 -2.48 27.03
C SER A 280 6.10 -2.63 26.38
N PRO A 281 5.00 -2.02 26.91
CA PRO A 281 3.71 -1.98 26.23
C PRO A 281 3.76 -1.24 24.87
N GLN A 282 4.51 -0.12 24.78
CA GLN A 282 4.67 0.57 23.49
C GLN A 282 5.34 -0.33 22.43
N VAL A 283 6.37 -1.10 22.82
CA VAL A 283 7.00 -2.06 21.89
C VAL A 283 5.99 -3.10 21.40
N ALA A 284 5.12 -3.62 22.27
CA ALA A 284 4.09 -4.59 21.89
C ALA A 284 3.01 -3.94 21.02
N ASP A 285 2.59 -2.71 21.34
CA ASP A 285 1.59 -1.96 20.59
C ASP A 285 2.07 -1.60 19.18
N LEU A 286 3.31 -1.14 19.03
CA LEU A 286 3.93 -0.91 17.72
C LEU A 286 3.87 -2.18 16.86
N TYR A 287 4.21 -3.34 17.44
CA TYR A 287 4.14 -4.60 16.69
C TYR A 287 2.69 -5.01 16.38
N LYS A 288 1.76 -4.81 17.30
CA LYS A 288 0.33 -5.09 17.08
C LYS A 288 -0.19 -4.31 15.88
N ASN A 289 0.23 -3.07 15.70
CA ASN A 289 -0.19 -2.22 14.59
C ASN A 289 0.42 -2.64 13.21
N ARG A 290 1.44 -3.50 13.18
CA ARG A 290 2.03 -4.02 11.93
C ARG A 290 0.99 -4.66 11.01
N TRP A 291 -0.08 -5.25 11.55
CA TRP A 291 -1.11 -5.91 10.74
C TRP A 291 -1.81 -4.97 9.76
N GLN A 292 -1.75 -3.65 9.96
CA GLN A 292 -2.32 -2.66 9.03
C GLN A 292 -1.74 -2.80 7.61
N ILE A 293 -0.46 -3.19 7.47
CA ILE A 293 0.13 -3.43 6.15
C ILE A 293 -0.51 -4.65 5.46
N GLU A 294 -0.91 -5.67 6.22
CA GLU A 294 -1.61 -6.85 5.68
C GLU A 294 -3.00 -6.46 5.18
N LEU A 295 -3.71 -5.56 5.88
CA LEU A 295 -4.97 -4.99 5.41
C LEU A 295 -4.78 -4.18 4.13
N PHE A 296 -3.72 -3.36 4.06
CA PHE A 296 -3.37 -2.64 2.85
C PHE A 296 -3.14 -3.61 1.68
N PHE A 297 -2.39 -4.70 1.87
CA PHE A 297 -2.18 -5.71 0.83
C PHE A 297 -3.48 -6.43 0.43
N LYS A 298 -4.34 -6.75 1.39
CA LYS A 298 -5.66 -7.33 1.12
C LYS A 298 -6.48 -6.36 0.26
N TRP A 299 -6.50 -5.10 0.66
CA TRP A 299 -7.19 -4.04 -0.05
C TRP A 299 -6.64 -3.87 -1.49
N LEU A 300 -5.31 -3.76 -1.65
CA LEU A 300 -4.63 -3.63 -2.93
C LEU A 300 -4.97 -4.80 -3.89
N LYS A 301 -5.00 -6.03 -3.37
CA LYS A 301 -5.34 -7.22 -4.15
C LYS A 301 -6.82 -7.34 -4.50
N GLN A 302 -7.71 -6.85 -3.66
CA GLN A 302 -9.15 -6.98 -3.84
C GLN A 302 -9.72 -5.88 -4.72
N HIS A 303 -9.27 -4.66 -4.53
CA HIS A 303 -9.90 -3.48 -5.10
C HIS A 303 -9.11 -2.86 -6.25
N LEU A 304 -7.79 -3.03 -6.27
CA LEU A 304 -6.96 -2.63 -7.40
C LEU A 304 -6.47 -3.91 -8.11
N LYS A 305 -6.84 -4.09 -9.35
CA LYS A 305 -6.69 -5.33 -10.14
C LYS A 305 -5.23 -5.77 -10.34
N ILE A 306 -4.46 -5.93 -9.25
CA ILE A 306 -3.07 -6.42 -9.31
C ILE A 306 -2.97 -7.95 -9.28
N LYS A 307 -4.07 -8.67 -9.08
CA LYS A 307 -4.09 -10.15 -9.21
C LYS A 307 -4.15 -10.62 -10.67
N ARG A 308 -4.69 -9.78 -11.58
CA ARG A 308 -4.80 -10.06 -13.02
C ARG A 308 -4.17 -8.91 -13.79
N PHE A 309 -2.99 -9.14 -14.33
CA PHE A 309 -2.32 -8.12 -15.12
C PHE A 309 -2.89 -8.02 -16.52
N TRP A 310 -3.00 -6.80 -17.01
CA TRP A 310 -3.54 -6.46 -18.32
C TRP A 310 -2.49 -6.55 -19.44
N GLY A 311 -1.23 -6.72 -19.09
CA GLY A 311 -0.10 -6.95 -19.99
C GLY A 311 0.86 -7.96 -19.40
N THR A 312 1.65 -8.61 -20.25
CA THR A 312 2.50 -9.74 -19.87
C THR A 312 3.97 -9.39 -19.70
N THR A 313 4.40 -8.22 -20.21
CA THR A 313 5.78 -7.74 -20.04
C THR A 313 6.01 -7.17 -18.65
N GLU A 314 7.23 -7.22 -18.15
CA GLU A 314 7.61 -6.63 -16.87
C GLU A 314 7.23 -5.14 -16.82
N ASN A 315 7.50 -4.39 -17.90
CA ASN A 315 7.15 -2.99 -17.99
C ASN A 315 5.64 -2.73 -17.84
N ALA A 316 4.81 -3.52 -18.51
CA ALA A 316 3.35 -3.41 -18.42
C ALA A 316 2.82 -3.72 -17.00
N VAL A 317 3.41 -4.71 -16.34
CA VAL A 317 3.09 -5.08 -14.96
C VAL A 317 3.45 -3.94 -13.99
N ARG A 318 4.65 -3.37 -14.13
CA ARG A 318 5.09 -2.22 -13.32
C ARG A 318 4.19 -1.01 -13.51
N ILE A 319 3.87 -0.63 -14.76
CA ILE A 319 2.94 0.47 -15.06
C ILE A 319 1.57 0.25 -14.40
N GLN A 320 1.05 -0.98 -14.45
CA GLN A 320 -0.24 -1.28 -13.82
C GLN A 320 -0.19 -1.14 -12.30
N ILE A 321 0.87 -1.63 -11.65
CA ILE A 321 1.05 -1.51 -10.20
C ILE A 321 1.15 -0.03 -9.80
N TYR A 322 1.99 0.76 -10.46
CA TYR A 322 2.14 2.18 -10.13
C TYR A 322 0.86 2.98 -10.43
N SER A 323 0.13 2.64 -11.49
CA SER A 323 -1.20 3.23 -11.75
C SER A 323 -2.22 2.89 -10.66
N ALA A 324 -2.15 1.68 -10.11
CA ALA A 324 -2.98 1.27 -8.99
C ALA A 324 -2.62 2.05 -7.70
N ILE A 325 -1.32 2.26 -7.44
CA ILE A 325 -0.85 3.10 -6.33
C ILE A 325 -1.31 4.55 -6.52
N CYS A 326 -1.23 5.10 -7.74
CA CYS A 326 -1.76 6.43 -8.05
C CYS A 326 -3.27 6.53 -7.74
N ALA A 327 -4.05 5.50 -8.09
CA ALA A 327 -5.49 5.46 -7.79
C ALA A 327 -5.75 5.41 -6.28
N TYR A 328 -4.95 4.63 -5.52
CA TYR A 328 -5.03 4.60 -4.06
C TYR A 328 -4.76 5.97 -3.43
N CYS A 329 -3.64 6.58 -3.81
CA CYS A 329 -3.26 7.90 -3.28
C CYS A 329 -4.28 8.98 -3.67
N LEU A 330 -4.83 8.94 -4.89
CA LEU A 330 -5.88 9.85 -5.32
C LEU A 330 -7.12 9.75 -4.42
N VAL A 331 -7.59 8.53 -4.12
CA VAL A 331 -8.72 8.32 -3.20
C VAL A 331 -8.39 8.85 -1.81
N ALA A 332 -7.17 8.60 -1.31
CA ALA A 332 -6.73 9.10 -0.01
C ALA A 332 -6.69 10.63 0.06
N ILE A 333 -6.21 11.29 -0.99
CA ILE A 333 -6.19 12.76 -1.11
C ILE A 333 -7.62 13.32 -1.11
N ILE A 334 -8.52 12.72 -1.89
CA ILE A 334 -9.92 13.15 -1.99
C ILE A 334 -10.64 12.98 -0.65
N GLN A 335 -10.44 11.84 0.04
CA GLN A 335 -11.01 11.63 1.38
C GLN A 335 -10.62 12.74 2.35
N HIS A 336 -9.34 13.13 2.34
CA HIS A 336 -8.84 14.19 3.19
C HIS A 336 -9.41 15.56 2.77
N ASP A 337 -9.24 15.96 1.51
CA ASP A 337 -9.56 17.31 1.03
C ASP A 337 -11.07 17.60 1.06
N MET A 338 -11.89 16.57 0.98
CA MET A 338 -13.35 16.68 1.04
C MET A 338 -13.91 16.33 2.41
N HIS A 339 -13.06 16.00 3.40
CA HIS A 339 -13.45 15.59 4.76
C HIS A 339 -14.52 14.48 4.75
N LEU A 340 -14.28 13.43 3.96
CA LEU A 340 -15.25 12.36 3.78
C LEU A 340 -15.28 11.42 5.01
N ASP A 341 -16.44 11.31 5.64
CA ASP A 341 -16.71 10.30 6.67
C ASP A 341 -17.13 8.97 6.02
N ARG A 342 -16.25 8.40 5.21
CA ARG A 342 -16.39 7.11 4.53
C ARG A 342 -15.05 6.40 4.48
N SER A 343 -15.07 5.08 4.60
CA SER A 343 -13.86 4.28 4.41
C SER A 343 -13.37 4.35 2.96
N THR A 344 -12.09 4.11 2.74
CA THR A 344 -11.50 4.00 1.39
C THR A 344 -12.23 2.97 0.52
N TYR A 345 -12.74 1.90 1.15
CA TYR A 345 -13.54 0.88 0.48
C TYR A 345 -14.86 1.45 -0.06
N GLU A 346 -15.63 2.14 0.79
CA GLU A 346 -16.90 2.75 0.38
C GLU A 346 -16.71 3.76 -0.75
N VAL A 347 -15.67 4.61 -0.64
CA VAL A 347 -15.34 5.58 -1.70
C VAL A 347 -15.08 4.89 -3.03
N LEU A 348 -14.29 3.80 -3.04
CA LEU A 348 -14.04 3.04 -4.26
C LEU A 348 -15.28 2.36 -4.81
N GLN A 349 -16.13 1.79 -3.97
CA GLN A 349 -17.38 1.16 -4.41
C GLN A 349 -18.28 2.19 -5.10
N ILE A 350 -18.45 3.36 -4.49
CA ILE A 350 -19.22 4.46 -5.07
C ILE A 350 -18.60 4.89 -6.42
N LEU A 351 -17.29 5.12 -6.46
CA LEU A 351 -16.60 5.50 -7.69
C LEU A 351 -16.72 4.45 -8.78
N SER A 352 -16.66 3.16 -8.44
CA SER A 352 -16.72 2.08 -9.43
C SER A 352 -18.00 2.09 -10.28
N MET A 353 -19.07 2.65 -9.76
CA MET A 353 -20.38 2.76 -10.42
C MET A 353 -20.61 4.14 -11.06
N SER A 354 -19.99 5.19 -10.52
CA SER A 354 -20.41 6.58 -10.80
C SER A 354 -19.42 7.38 -11.64
N LEU A 355 -18.30 6.81 -12.11
CA LEU A 355 -17.22 7.55 -12.80
C LEU A 355 -17.71 8.33 -14.03
N THR A 356 -18.78 7.87 -14.67
CA THR A 356 -19.37 8.46 -15.89
C THR A 356 -20.62 9.27 -15.63
N ASP A 357 -20.96 9.52 -14.36
CA ASP A 357 -22.05 10.39 -13.95
C ASP A 357 -21.58 11.86 -13.90
N THR A 358 -22.51 12.77 -13.88
CA THR A 358 -22.25 14.23 -13.78
C THR A 358 -22.51 14.80 -12.39
N THR A 359 -22.75 13.91 -11.41
CA THR A 359 -22.99 14.28 -10.01
C THR A 359 -21.75 14.99 -9.44
N PRO A 360 -21.89 16.13 -8.75
CA PRO A 360 -20.79 16.75 -8.03
C PRO A 360 -20.21 15.81 -6.98
N LEU A 361 -18.88 15.77 -6.84
CA LEU A 361 -18.24 14.84 -5.87
C LEU A 361 -18.76 15.00 -4.44
N LYS A 362 -19.07 16.24 -4.01
CA LYS A 362 -19.63 16.46 -2.66
C LYS A 362 -20.94 15.74 -2.47
N ASP A 363 -21.83 15.79 -3.46
CA ASP A 363 -23.15 15.16 -3.38
C ASP A 363 -23.04 13.65 -3.50
N LEU A 364 -22.09 13.18 -4.34
CA LEU A 364 -21.85 11.75 -4.55
C LEU A 364 -21.45 11.02 -3.26
N PHE A 365 -20.67 11.68 -2.41
CA PHE A 365 -20.15 11.06 -1.19
C PHE A 365 -20.96 11.36 0.08
N ASN A 366 -22.01 12.16 -0.01
CA ASN A 366 -22.90 12.39 1.12
C ASN A 366 -23.55 11.08 1.55
N LYS A 367 -23.57 10.80 2.85
CA LYS A 367 -24.38 9.70 3.41
C LYS A 367 -25.83 10.13 3.37
N THR A 368 -26.67 9.39 2.65
CA THR A 368 -28.11 9.52 2.78
C THR A 368 -28.48 9.04 4.19
N ILE A 369 -28.81 9.96 5.07
CA ILE A 369 -29.40 9.61 6.36
C ILE A 369 -30.81 9.17 6.04
N PHE A 370 -31.03 7.88 5.86
CA PHE A 370 -32.37 7.32 5.92
C PHE A 370 -32.84 7.56 7.37
N LYS A 371 -33.67 8.56 7.59
CA LYS A 371 -34.48 8.61 8.80
C LYS A 371 -35.21 7.29 8.82
N ASN A 372 -34.91 6.48 9.85
CA ASN A 372 -35.61 5.21 10.06
C ASN A 372 -37.10 5.50 10.15
N ASP A 373 -37.83 5.23 9.08
CA ASP A 373 -39.31 5.22 9.10
C ASP A 373 -39.87 4.08 9.98
N LYS A 374 -39.00 3.35 10.72
CA LYS A 374 -39.40 2.35 11.71
C LYS A 374 -40.28 2.92 12.83
N GLU A 375 -40.20 4.23 13.11
CA GLU A 375 -41.14 4.87 14.05
C GLU A 375 -42.52 5.14 13.46
N ARG A 376 -42.71 5.06 12.15
CA ARG A 376 -44.00 5.31 11.48
C ARG A 376 -44.88 4.07 11.27
N PHE A 377 -44.33 2.86 11.24
CA PHE A 377 -45.08 1.67 10.84
C PHE A 377 -45.05 0.49 11.79
N GLY A 378 -44.41 0.54 12.94
CA GLY A 378 -44.56 -0.47 14.00
C GLY A 378 -44.25 -1.93 13.61
N PHE A 379 -43.46 -2.16 12.56
CA PHE A 379 -43.07 -3.51 12.15
C PHE A 379 -41.78 -3.91 12.84
N ASN A 380 -41.86 -4.88 13.72
CA ASN A 380 -40.71 -5.64 14.22
C ASN A 380 -40.27 -6.58 13.10
N GLU A 381 -39.12 -6.31 12.50
CA GLU A 381 -38.43 -7.29 11.66
C GLU A 381 -37.83 -8.39 12.54
N PRO A 382 -38.07 -9.69 12.22
CA PRO A 382 -37.30 -10.76 12.85
C PRO A 382 -35.85 -10.66 12.46
N THR A 383 -34.94 -10.69 13.45
CA THR A 383 -33.50 -10.76 13.26
C THR A 383 -33.14 -12.05 12.53
N LEU A 384 -32.44 -11.91 11.37
CA LEU A 384 -32.09 -12.99 10.45
C LEU A 384 -30.88 -13.83 10.93
N PHE A 385 -30.57 -13.82 12.22
CA PHE A 385 -29.39 -14.49 12.80
C PHE A 385 -29.64 -15.25 14.10
N ASP A 386 -30.88 -15.67 14.35
CA ASP A 386 -31.14 -16.69 15.37
C ASP A 386 -31.47 -18.02 14.66
N ASN A 387 -30.44 -18.83 14.39
CA ASN A 387 -30.45 -20.27 14.26
C ASN A 387 -29.26 -20.73 13.40
N PHE A 388 -28.13 -21.01 14.04
CA PHE A 388 -27.25 -22.13 13.73
C PHE A 388 -26.47 -22.47 15.00
N ASP A 389 -27.02 -23.53 15.67
CA ASP A 389 -26.25 -24.36 16.58
C ASP A 389 -25.17 -25.15 15.82
#